data_eb2c281a149b9312ca6ae5e094d681ab
#
_entry.id   eb2c281a149b9312ca6ae5e094d681ab
#
_cell.length_a   1.000
_cell.length_b   1.000
_cell.length_c   1.000
_cell.angle_alpha   90.00
_cell.angle_beta   90.00
_cell.angle_gamma   90.00
#
_symmetry.space_group_name_H-M   'P 1'
#
loop_
_entity.id
_entity.type
_entity.pdbx_description
1 polymer ?
#
loop_
_entity_poly.entity_id
_entity_poly.type
_entity_poly.pdbx_seq_one_letter_code
_entity_poly.pdbx_strand_id
1 'polypeptide(L)'
;MSSMRTGADYRKSLRDGRRVFILGEGPVEDVTTHPATRAMVEEYVAWYDRHFDPKWQDTLFTPPDKDGCRSPVGYMVPRSPDDLARMGRCFSATTFLSAGNITHTPAYGHLIAMGVQTVVNLRNASPEQRANAEAYRALIARTGRFLTFAAGAATIGYRLREDPAERAALKIVKETDKGLVIRGKIGMHTSPAYAHDVYIGAHNGADYKGHRATFVVAVNAPGVTVVCRKPAARDSNPFSAPLSARFDELDGQMWLDDVLIPWDRVFLTDPFPDPVARWLFWHQLYCWLSKAEFTLGVALACTHAMGLAAHDATVDYLLDLLTDVQTVRSCQTAAELDPEFTPEGYCSPNVCHVAAGSIAMLKARPRMSEILRTLPGSSLVVAPTDHDLADPALAQGLEESFAGGGYTARQRAALLQMAWDHAGSQLDHRESVYELHSNGGIPSWRGRLRRGFNRYEELANGVLQQLGLPMPKVDLQSIRNAPLGARRPVNPTVPPPPPAAEPARNPVTAGKVA
;
A
#
# COMPACT_ATOMS: atom_id res chain seq x y z
N MET A 1 -19.08 22.07 -14.37
CA MET A 1 -17.61 22.00 -14.39
C MET A 1 -17.16 21.21 -13.17
N SER A 2 -16.24 20.28 -13.34
CA SER A 2 -15.71 19.49 -12.22
C SER A 2 -15.09 20.42 -11.17
N SER A 3 -15.46 20.24 -9.90
CA SER A 3 -14.85 20.96 -8.75
C SER A 3 -13.49 20.34 -8.37
N MET A 4 -12.90 19.55 -9.25
CA MET A 4 -11.65 18.86 -8.99
C MET A 4 -10.51 19.87 -8.83
N ARG A 5 -9.66 19.65 -7.84
CA ARG A 5 -8.44 20.44 -7.58
C ARG A 5 -7.45 20.24 -8.72
N THR A 6 -6.76 21.31 -9.13
CA THR A 6 -5.62 21.24 -10.05
C THR A 6 -4.34 20.81 -9.32
N GLY A 7 -3.33 20.36 -10.05
CA GLY A 7 -2.01 20.10 -9.47
C GLY A 7 -1.37 21.35 -8.87
N ALA A 8 -1.58 22.52 -9.48
CA ALA A 8 -1.14 23.80 -8.94
C ALA A 8 -1.81 24.12 -7.58
N ASP A 9 -3.13 23.89 -7.47
CA ASP A 9 -3.85 24.06 -6.21
C ASP A 9 -3.35 23.08 -5.14
N TYR A 10 -3.08 21.83 -5.53
CA TYR A 10 -2.50 20.83 -4.63
C TYR A 10 -1.12 21.27 -4.14
N ARG A 11 -0.19 21.62 -5.03
CA ARG A 11 1.15 22.09 -4.65
C ARG A 11 1.08 23.30 -3.71
N LYS A 12 0.23 24.28 -4.03
CA LYS A 12 0.02 25.47 -3.18
C LYS A 12 -0.49 25.08 -1.80
N SER A 13 -1.40 24.11 -1.72
CA SER A 13 -2.02 23.69 -0.45
C SER A 13 -1.08 22.96 0.50
N LEU A 14 0.09 22.48 0.03
CA LEU A 14 1.11 21.86 0.88
C LEU A 14 1.97 22.90 1.63
N ARG A 15 1.92 24.17 1.25
CA ARG A 15 2.59 25.30 1.92
C ARG A 15 1.71 25.84 3.05
N ASP A 16 1.39 24.98 3.99
CA ASP A 16 0.38 25.20 5.04
C ASP A 16 0.97 25.26 6.45
N GLY A 17 2.31 25.36 6.56
CA GLY A 17 3.00 25.41 7.85
C GLY A 17 3.18 24.04 8.51
N ARG A 18 2.97 22.94 7.77
CA ARG A 18 3.20 21.58 8.27
C ARG A 18 4.62 21.39 8.77
N ARG A 19 4.78 20.65 9.85
CA ARG A 19 6.06 20.40 10.48
C ARG A 19 6.55 19.01 10.11
N VAL A 20 7.52 18.95 9.20
CA VAL A 20 8.06 17.69 8.65
C VAL A 20 9.56 17.57 8.94
N PHE A 21 9.98 16.38 9.33
CA PHE A 21 11.38 15.98 9.46
C PHE A 21 11.65 14.77 8.59
N ILE A 22 12.83 14.68 8.02
CA ILE A 22 13.33 13.50 7.31
C ILE A 22 14.54 12.95 8.05
N LEU A 23 14.49 11.67 8.42
CA LEU A 23 15.58 11.01 9.13
C LEU A 23 16.87 11.06 8.30
N GLY A 24 17.93 11.59 8.89
CA GLY A 24 19.23 11.79 8.25
C GLY A 24 19.36 13.07 7.42
N GLU A 25 18.30 13.90 7.33
CA GLU A 25 18.32 15.20 6.63
C GLU A 25 17.90 16.37 7.52
N GLY A 26 17.06 16.11 8.54
CA GLY A 26 16.60 17.14 9.46
C GLY A 26 15.22 17.72 9.11
N PRO A 27 14.95 18.99 9.52
CA PRO A 27 13.68 19.64 9.25
C PRO A 27 13.54 20.02 7.77
N VAL A 28 12.30 19.92 7.26
CA VAL A 28 11.91 20.30 5.90
C VAL A 28 11.13 21.61 5.96
N GLU A 29 11.64 22.66 5.37
CA GLU A 29 10.97 23.97 5.32
C GLU A 29 9.77 23.96 4.36
N ASP A 30 9.94 23.41 3.17
CA ASP A 30 8.90 23.29 2.14
C ASP A 30 9.00 21.95 1.43
N VAL A 31 8.02 21.07 1.64
CA VAL A 31 7.95 19.75 1.01
C VAL A 31 7.84 19.82 -0.51
N THR A 32 7.41 20.96 -1.07
CA THR A 32 7.26 21.15 -2.52
C THR A 32 8.58 21.40 -3.23
N THR A 33 9.64 21.75 -2.50
CA THR A 33 10.93 22.14 -3.07
C THR A 33 12.10 21.31 -2.53
N HIS A 34 11.93 20.67 -1.38
CA HIS A 34 12.99 19.87 -0.76
C HIS A 34 13.40 18.70 -1.64
N PRO A 35 14.71 18.43 -1.83
CA PRO A 35 15.21 17.39 -2.75
C PRO A 35 14.59 16.01 -2.56
N ALA A 36 14.36 15.60 -1.31
CA ALA A 36 13.81 14.28 -0.98
C ALA A 36 12.29 14.16 -1.20
N THR A 37 11.56 15.25 -1.40
CA THR A 37 10.09 15.21 -1.49
C THR A 37 9.54 15.78 -2.79
N ARG A 38 10.25 16.70 -3.44
CA ARG A 38 9.77 17.44 -4.62
C ARG A 38 9.33 16.52 -5.77
N ALA A 39 10.08 15.46 -6.05
CA ALA A 39 9.77 14.54 -7.14
C ALA A 39 8.42 13.85 -6.91
N MET A 40 8.18 13.36 -5.70
CA MET A 40 6.91 12.75 -5.33
C MET A 40 5.75 13.75 -5.32
N VAL A 41 5.98 15.00 -4.91
CA VAL A 41 4.99 16.09 -5.02
C VAL A 41 4.59 16.30 -6.48
N GLU A 42 5.56 16.30 -7.42
CA GLU A 42 5.27 16.45 -8.85
C GLU A 42 4.46 15.26 -9.41
N GLU A 43 4.65 14.05 -8.92
CA GLU A 43 3.82 12.92 -9.31
C GLU A 43 2.37 13.07 -8.83
N TYR A 44 2.15 13.59 -7.63
CA TYR A 44 0.80 13.92 -7.16
C TYR A 44 0.20 15.12 -7.93
N VAL A 45 1.00 16.12 -8.27
CA VAL A 45 0.58 17.23 -9.16
C VAL A 45 0.09 16.65 -10.48
N ALA A 46 0.89 15.79 -11.11
CA ALA A 46 0.52 15.12 -12.35
C ALA A 46 -0.75 14.26 -12.20
N TRP A 47 -0.94 13.61 -11.03
CA TRP A 47 -2.16 12.86 -10.74
C TRP A 47 -3.41 13.75 -10.80
N TYR A 48 -3.37 14.94 -10.19
CA TYR A 48 -4.49 15.90 -10.24
C TYR A 48 -4.69 16.46 -11.66
N ASP A 49 -3.61 16.86 -12.33
CA ASP A 49 -3.67 17.51 -13.65
C ASP A 49 -4.19 16.57 -14.75
N ARG A 50 -4.01 15.24 -14.63
CA ARG A 50 -4.61 14.25 -15.54
C ARG A 50 -6.13 14.36 -15.64
N HIS A 51 -6.80 14.85 -14.59
CA HIS A 51 -8.25 15.09 -14.63
C HIS A 51 -8.65 16.21 -15.60
N PHE A 52 -7.71 17.03 -16.03
CA PHE A 52 -7.90 18.10 -17.00
C PHE A 52 -7.32 17.78 -18.39
N ASP A 53 -6.59 16.67 -18.52
CA ASP A 53 -6.03 16.22 -19.80
C ASP A 53 -7.13 15.46 -20.59
N PRO A 54 -7.43 15.90 -21.84
CA PRO A 54 -8.41 15.25 -22.71
C PRO A 54 -8.19 13.74 -22.89
N LYS A 55 -6.93 13.28 -22.88
CA LYS A 55 -6.58 11.86 -23.02
C LYS A 55 -7.12 10.97 -21.89
N TRP A 56 -7.37 11.56 -20.72
CA TRP A 56 -7.78 10.84 -19.52
C TRP A 56 -9.27 10.97 -19.21
N GLN A 57 -10.02 11.80 -19.95
CA GLN A 57 -11.40 12.12 -19.66
C GLN A 57 -12.31 10.89 -19.59
N ASP A 58 -12.13 9.91 -20.47
CA ASP A 58 -12.98 8.70 -20.47
C ASP A 58 -12.55 7.66 -19.45
N THR A 59 -11.33 7.77 -18.92
CA THR A 59 -10.82 6.90 -17.84
C THR A 59 -11.14 7.46 -16.46
N LEU A 60 -10.97 8.79 -16.29
CA LEU A 60 -11.06 9.43 -14.98
C LEU A 60 -12.44 10.01 -14.66
N PHE A 61 -13.34 10.11 -15.65
CA PHE A 61 -14.69 10.64 -15.44
C PHE A 61 -15.77 9.66 -15.90
N THR A 62 -16.93 9.78 -15.26
CA THR A 62 -18.15 9.09 -15.73
C THR A 62 -18.57 9.64 -17.10
N PRO A 63 -19.37 8.89 -17.89
CA PRO A 63 -20.17 9.49 -18.93
C PRO A 63 -20.97 10.68 -18.40
N PRO A 64 -21.33 11.66 -19.26
CA PRO A 64 -22.22 12.75 -18.86
C PRO A 64 -23.55 12.20 -18.34
N ASP A 65 -24.05 12.77 -17.25
CA ASP A 65 -25.40 12.52 -16.78
C ASP A 65 -26.46 13.28 -17.64
N LYS A 66 -27.72 13.22 -17.25
CA LYS A 66 -28.81 13.91 -17.94
C LYS A 66 -28.66 15.44 -18.03
N ASP A 67 -27.86 16.01 -17.12
CA ASP A 67 -27.56 17.44 -17.05
C ASP A 67 -26.22 17.78 -17.73
N GLY A 68 -25.58 16.79 -18.39
CA GLY A 68 -24.29 16.91 -19.03
C GLY A 68 -23.11 16.94 -18.07
N CYS A 69 -23.32 16.66 -16.78
CA CYS A 69 -22.27 16.66 -15.77
C CYS A 69 -21.52 15.33 -15.72
N ARG A 70 -20.20 15.41 -15.54
CA ARG A 70 -19.32 14.25 -15.37
C ARG A 70 -18.73 14.27 -13.96
N SER A 71 -18.66 13.12 -13.32
CA SER A 71 -18.08 12.95 -11.98
C SER A 71 -16.74 12.22 -12.04
N PRO A 72 -15.72 12.61 -11.23
CA PRO A 72 -14.46 11.88 -11.17
C PRO A 72 -14.68 10.46 -10.66
N VAL A 73 -14.24 9.47 -11.43
CA VAL A 73 -14.45 8.03 -11.15
C VAL A 73 -13.81 7.61 -9.83
N GLY A 74 -12.61 8.10 -9.52
CA GLY A 74 -11.92 7.77 -8.25
C GLY A 74 -12.64 8.23 -6.99
N TYR A 75 -13.63 9.14 -7.12
CA TYR A 75 -14.44 9.67 -6.01
C TYR A 75 -15.91 9.22 -6.09
N MET A 76 -16.21 8.26 -6.93
CA MET A 76 -17.55 7.66 -6.98
C MET A 76 -17.86 6.85 -5.73
N VAL A 77 -19.16 6.74 -5.44
CA VAL A 77 -19.68 5.72 -4.54
C VAL A 77 -20.27 4.61 -5.42
N PRO A 78 -19.65 3.43 -5.51
CA PRO A 78 -20.14 2.36 -6.38
C PRO A 78 -21.47 1.81 -5.86
N ARG A 79 -22.43 1.62 -6.77
CA ARG A 79 -23.77 1.09 -6.49
C ARG A 79 -24.03 -0.22 -7.23
N SER A 80 -23.15 -0.58 -8.16
CA SER A 80 -23.27 -1.75 -9.02
C SER A 80 -21.91 -2.38 -9.31
N PRO A 81 -21.86 -3.63 -9.79
CA PRO A 81 -20.63 -4.24 -10.31
C PRO A 81 -20.01 -3.42 -11.44
N ASP A 82 -20.82 -2.78 -12.29
CA ASP A 82 -20.33 -1.92 -13.38
C ASP A 82 -19.59 -0.68 -12.85
N ASP A 83 -20.05 -0.12 -11.73
CA ASP A 83 -19.35 0.98 -11.06
C ASP A 83 -18.01 0.52 -10.51
N LEU A 84 -17.95 -0.66 -9.88
CA LEU A 84 -16.69 -1.25 -9.42
C LEU A 84 -15.74 -1.47 -10.59
N ALA A 85 -16.20 -2.09 -11.67
CA ALA A 85 -15.40 -2.33 -12.86
C ALA A 85 -14.91 -1.03 -13.50
N ARG A 86 -15.71 0.05 -13.47
CA ARG A 86 -15.30 1.39 -13.94
C ARG A 86 -14.21 1.97 -13.06
N MET A 87 -14.39 1.93 -11.75
CA MET A 87 -13.36 2.37 -10.78
C MET A 87 -12.09 1.55 -10.92
N GLY A 88 -12.23 0.23 -11.11
CA GLY A 88 -11.12 -0.69 -11.34
C GLY A 88 -10.29 -0.32 -12.56
N ARG A 89 -10.92 -0.02 -13.70
CA ARG A 89 -10.21 0.47 -14.90
C ARG A 89 -9.47 1.79 -14.64
N CYS A 90 -10.09 2.70 -13.91
CA CYS A 90 -9.45 3.96 -13.51
C CYS A 90 -8.20 3.70 -12.63
N PHE A 91 -8.31 2.83 -11.64
CA PHE A 91 -7.18 2.49 -10.77
C PHE A 91 -6.08 1.75 -11.51
N SER A 92 -6.41 0.74 -12.33
CA SER A 92 -5.43 0.04 -13.16
C SER A 92 -4.62 1.02 -14.02
N ALA A 93 -5.30 1.92 -14.74
CA ALA A 93 -4.63 2.89 -15.61
C ALA A 93 -3.73 3.87 -14.84
N THR A 94 -4.15 4.31 -13.64
CA THR A 94 -3.40 5.29 -12.85
C THR A 94 -2.26 4.66 -12.06
N THR A 95 -2.43 3.46 -11.52
CA THR A 95 -1.40 2.77 -10.74
C THR A 95 -0.27 2.22 -11.61
N PHE A 96 -0.56 1.83 -12.86
CA PHE A 96 0.46 1.37 -13.81
C PHE A 96 1.49 2.46 -14.14
N LEU A 97 1.11 3.74 -14.13
CA LEU A 97 2.01 4.87 -14.39
C LEU A 97 3.18 4.97 -13.40
N SER A 98 2.98 4.48 -12.20
CA SER A 98 4.01 4.43 -11.17
C SER A 98 4.64 3.05 -11.01
N ALA A 99 4.40 2.11 -11.94
CA ALA A 99 4.78 0.72 -11.78
C ALA A 99 4.26 0.10 -10.46
N GLY A 100 3.10 0.58 -9.98
CA GLY A 100 2.54 0.17 -8.69
C GLY A 100 3.25 0.70 -7.45
N ASN A 101 4.21 1.63 -7.59
CA ASN A 101 4.99 2.15 -6.45
C ASN A 101 4.27 3.27 -5.68
N ILE A 102 3.28 3.96 -6.27
CA ILE A 102 2.42 4.90 -5.53
C ILE A 102 1.20 4.13 -5.04
N THR A 103 1.18 3.83 -3.75
CA THR A 103 0.10 3.05 -3.13
C THR A 103 -1.01 3.93 -2.57
N HIS A 104 -0.74 5.18 -2.23
CA HIS A 104 -1.67 6.14 -1.65
C HIS A 104 -1.91 7.31 -2.60
N THR A 105 -2.78 7.10 -3.59
CA THR A 105 -3.25 8.21 -4.45
C THR A 105 -4.25 9.09 -3.70
N PRO A 106 -4.51 10.34 -4.11
CA PRO A 106 -5.56 11.15 -3.51
C PRO A 106 -6.95 10.51 -3.51
N ALA A 107 -7.30 9.71 -4.53
CA ALA A 107 -8.55 8.95 -4.58
C ALA A 107 -8.63 7.84 -3.51
N TYR A 108 -7.50 7.30 -3.09
CA TYR A 108 -7.43 6.34 -1.99
C TYR A 108 -8.05 6.88 -0.69
N GLY A 109 -7.88 8.17 -0.42
CA GLY A 109 -8.51 8.84 0.72
C GLY A 109 -10.04 8.80 0.71
N HIS A 110 -10.66 8.85 -0.47
CA HIS A 110 -12.11 8.69 -0.60
C HIS A 110 -12.56 7.28 -0.23
N LEU A 111 -11.79 6.26 -0.60
CA LEU A 111 -12.09 4.87 -0.24
C LEU A 111 -12.03 4.65 1.29
N ILE A 112 -11.09 5.31 1.98
CA ILE A 112 -11.05 5.33 3.45
C ILE A 112 -12.32 5.96 4.00
N ALA A 113 -12.70 7.14 3.51
CA ALA A 113 -13.87 7.87 4.00
C ALA A 113 -15.18 7.10 3.77
N MET A 114 -15.32 6.38 2.64
CA MET A 114 -16.43 5.46 2.39
C MET A 114 -16.47 4.34 3.44
N GLY A 115 -15.32 3.74 3.72
CA GLY A 115 -15.20 2.69 4.74
C GLY A 115 -15.55 3.20 6.13
N VAL A 116 -15.12 4.41 6.52
CA VAL A 116 -15.49 5.04 7.79
C VAL A 116 -16.99 5.23 7.89
N GLN A 117 -17.63 5.78 6.87
CA GLN A 117 -19.09 5.95 6.82
C GLN A 117 -19.82 4.60 6.99
N THR A 118 -19.37 3.56 6.30
CA THR A 118 -19.94 2.22 6.42
C THR A 118 -19.81 1.67 7.85
N VAL A 119 -18.66 1.86 8.51
CA VAL A 119 -18.45 1.37 9.88
C VAL A 119 -19.36 2.07 10.88
N VAL A 120 -19.48 3.39 10.82
CA VAL A 120 -20.35 4.12 11.76
C VAL A 120 -21.82 3.74 11.59
N ASN A 121 -22.26 3.43 10.36
CA ASN A 121 -23.63 2.97 10.08
C ASN A 121 -23.86 1.54 10.60
N LEU A 122 -22.95 0.62 10.32
CA LEU A 122 -23.02 -0.78 10.81
C LEU A 122 -23.03 -0.89 12.33
N ARG A 123 -22.41 0.05 13.02
CA ARG A 123 -22.28 0.07 14.48
C ARG A 123 -23.37 0.86 15.20
N ASN A 124 -24.39 1.30 14.49
CA ASN A 124 -25.44 2.15 15.05
C ASN A 124 -24.88 3.36 15.82
N ALA A 125 -23.83 3.97 15.28
CA ALA A 125 -23.27 5.18 15.83
C ALA A 125 -24.34 6.27 15.97
N SER A 126 -24.07 7.29 16.79
CA SER A 126 -25.02 8.37 16.98
C SER A 126 -25.38 9.06 15.63
N PRO A 127 -26.55 9.70 15.51
CA PRO A 127 -26.90 10.47 14.32
C PRO A 127 -25.83 11.50 13.94
N GLU A 128 -25.21 12.15 14.94
CA GLU A 128 -24.13 13.11 14.74
C GLU A 128 -22.89 12.47 14.14
N GLN A 129 -22.44 11.33 14.66
CA GLN A 129 -21.28 10.59 14.12
C GLN A 129 -21.49 10.15 12.68
N ARG A 130 -22.72 9.67 12.35
CA ARG A 130 -23.08 9.34 10.97
C ARG A 130 -23.05 10.55 10.05
N ALA A 131 -23.62 11.67 10.49
CA ALA A 131 -23.59 12.95 9.75
C ALA A 131 -22.16 13.45 9.53
N ASN A 132 -21.29 13.36 10.54
CA ASN A 132 -19.88 13.75 10.45
C ASN A 132 -19.12 12.87 9.44
N ALA A 133 -19.31 11.56 9.47
CA ALA A 133 -18.67 10.64 8.51
C ALA A 133 -19.12 10.91 7.06
N GLU A 134 -20.42 11.15 6.84
CA GLU A 134 -20.97 11.50 5.54
C GLU A 134 -20.44 12.85 5.04
N ALA A 135 -20.47 13.88 5.90
CA ALA A 135 -19.97 15.21 5.58
C ALA A 135 -18.47 15.18 5.23
N TYR A 136 -17.69 14.38 5.97
CA TYR A 136 -16.26 14.24 5.70
C TYR A 136 -16.00 13.53 4.37
N ARG A 137 -16.72 12.44 4.07
CA ARG A 137 -16.63 11.77 2.76
C ARG A 137 -17.01 12.73 1.61
N ALA A 138 -18.11 13.47 1.77
CA ALA A 138 -18.53 14.47 0.78
C ALA A 138 -17.51 15.59 0.60
N LEU A 139 -16.85 16.04 1.67
CA LEU A 139 -15.76 17.01 1.61
C LEU A 139 -14.60 16.50 0.73
N ILE A 140 -14.15 15.26 0.96
CA ILE A 140 -13.06 14.68 0.16
C ILE A 140 -13.47 14.59 -1.32
N ALA A 141 -14.65 14.05 -1.62
CA ALA A 141 -15.12 13.89 -2.99
C ALA A 141 -15.25 15.24 -3.72
N ARG A 142 -15.69 16.29 -3.02
CA ARG A 142 -15.88 17.62 -3.59
C ARG A 142 -14.57 18.39 -3.78
N THR A 143 -13.60 18.22 -2.88
CA THR A 143 -12.39 19.05 -2.85
C THR A 143 -11.14 18.36 -3.37
N GLY A 144 -11.20 17.06 -3.64
CA GLY A 144 -10.02 16.26 -3.94
C GLY A 144 -8.98 16.28 -2.81
N ARG A 145 -9.41 16.47 -1.56
CA ARG A 145 -8.51 16.52 -0.41
C ARG A 145 -7.84 15.17 -0.20
N PHE A 146 -6.51 15.17 -0.03
CA PHE A 146 -5.74 13.95 0.12
C PHE A 146 -5.76 13.48 1.59
N LEU A 147 -6.36 12.34 1.82
CA LEU A 147 -6.37 11.63 3.10
C LEU A 147 -5.53 10.37 3.00
N THR A 148 -4.63 10.15 3.93
CA THR A 148 -3.91 8.88 4.10
C THR A 148 -4.35 8.16 5.38
N PHE A 149 -3.78 6.98 5.64
CA PHE A 149 -4.19 6.08 6.71
C PHE A 149 -3.01 5.70 7.60
N ALA A 150 -3.22 5.77 8.92
CA ALA A 150 -2.27 5.25 9.90
C ALA A 150 -2.46 3.73 10.08
N ALA A 151 -1.71 2.94 9.35
CA ALA A 151 -1.91 1.49 9.28
C ALA A 151 -1.23 0.71 10.39
N GLY A 152 -0.22 1.24 11.05
CA GLY A 152 0.65 0.42 11.85
C GLY A 152 1.04 0.99 13.19
N ALA A 153 1.36 0.08 14.07
CA ALA A 153 1.99 0.35 15.33
C ALA A 153 3.52 0.31 15.14
N ALA A 154 4.14 1.34 14.60
CA ALA A 154 5.60 1.53 14.76
C ALA A 154 5.92 1.87 16.21
N THR A 155 5.28 1.17 17.15
CA THR A 155 5.26 1.48 18.57
C THR A 155 5.74 0.27 19.37
N ILE A 156 6.72 -0.47 18.83
CA ILE A 156 7.34 -1.60 19.54
C ILE A 156 7.74 -1.18 20.95
N GLY A 157 8.34 0.00 21.12
CA GLY A 157 8.71 0.55 22.42
C GLY A 157 7.53 0.69 23.38
N TYR A 158 6.35 1.07 22.92
CA TYR A 158 5.15 1.15 23.75
C TYR A 158 4.65 -0.22 24.18
N ARG A 159 4.70 -1.22 23.30
CA ARG A 159 4.26 -2.60 23.61
C ARG A 159 5.11 -3.27 24.66
N LEU A 160 6.37 -2.87 24.78
CA LEU A 160 7.35 -3.43 25.72
C LEU A 160 7.34 -2.72 27.09
N ARG A 161 6.54 -1.67 27.28
CA ARG A 161 6.41 -1.00 28.58
C ARG A 161 5.74 -1.91 29.60
N GLU A 162 6.22 -1.85 30.82
CA GLU A 162 5.70 -2.68 31.92
C GLU A 162 4.28 -2.27 32.28
N ASP A 163 4.02 -0.96 32.43
CA ASP A 163 2.69 -0.45 32.71
C ASP A 163 1.76 -0.58 31.50
N PRO A 164 0.66 -1.35 31.60
CA PRO A 164 -0.35 -1.47 30.55
C PRO A 164 -0.95 -0.12 30.10
N ALA A 165 -1.09 0.84 31.02
CA ALA A 165 -1.61 2.17 30.70
C ALA A 165 -0.65 2.98 29.79
N GLU A 166 0.63 2.65 29.80
CA GLU A 166 1.63 3.26 28.93
C GLU A 166 1.78 2.59 27.57
N ARG A 167 1.13 1.43 27.37
CA ARG A 167 1.20 0.70 26.09
C ARG A 167 0.35 1.31 24.99
N ALA A 168 -0.56 2.22 25.31
CA ALA A 168 -1.33 2.96 24.31
C ALA A 168 -0.44 4.00 23.63
N ALA A 169 -0.37 3.94 22.30
CA ALA A 169 0.42 4.89 21.49
C ALA A 169 -0.15 6.30 21.52
N LEU A 170 -1.48 6.41 21.61
CA LEU A 170 -2.22 7.68 21.68
C LEU A 170 -3.06 7.70 22.95
N LYS A 171 -3.11 8.87 23.60
CA LYS A 171 -3.89 9.14 24.80
C LYS A 171 -4.78 10.37 24.61
N ILE A 172 -6.02 10.30 25.08
CA ILE A 172 -6.87 11.46 25.23
C ILE A 172 -6.47 12.15 26.54
N VAL A 173 -5.89 13.34 26.43
CA VAL A 173 -5.44 14.10 27.61
C VAL A 173 -6.53 15.02 28.13
N LYS A 174 -7.47 15.42 27.27
CA LYS A 174 -8.59 16.30 27.63
C LYS A 174 -9.74 16.14 26.66
N GLU A 175 -10.96 16.14 27.18
CA GLU A 175 -12.20 16.36 26.43
C GLU A 175 -12.62 17.81 26.60
N THR A 176 -13.02 18.47 25.52
CA THR A 176 -13.46 19.88 25.49
C THR A 176 -14.77 20.01 24.72
N ASP A 177 -15.41 21.17 24.82
CA ASP A 177 -16.56 21.54 23.99
C ASP A 177 -16.25 21.53 22.48
N LYS A 178 -14.97 21.71 22.11
CA LYS A 178 -14.50 21.79 20.72
C LYS A 178 -14.04 20.45 20.15
N GLY A 179 -13.71 19.47 21.00
CA GLY A 179 -13.17 18.19 20.55
C GLY A 179 -12.30 17.49 21.58
N LEU A 180 -11.56 16.50 21.12
CA LEU A 180 -10.60 15.72 21.90
C LEU A 180 -9.20 16.26 21.76
N VAL A 181 -8.47 16.41 22.87
CA VAL A 181 -7.04 16.72 22.84
C VAL A 181 -6.24 15.44 22.95
N ILE A 182 -5.42 15.14 21.95
CA ILE A 182 -4.69 13.90 21.80
C ILE A 182 -3.20 14.13 21.95
N ARG A 183 -2.52 13.24 22.70
CA ARG A 183 -1.06 13.18 22.84
C ARG A 183 -0.56 11.79 22.56
N GLY A 184 0.60 11.68 21.87
CA GLY A 184 1.29 10.43 21.65
C GLY A 184 2.06 10.40 20.34
N LYS A 185 2.62 9.22 20.02
CA LYS A 185 3.41 9.00 18.80
C LYS A 185 2.89 7.76 18.11
N ILE A 186 2.51 7.90 16.85
CA ILE A 186 1.96 6.82 16.06
C ILE A 186 2.73 6.72 14.74
N GLY A 187 2.99 5.55 14.29
CA GLY A 187 3.53 5.17 13.00
C GLY A 187 2.85 3.86 12.62
N MET A 188 2.96 3.35 11.50
CA MET A 188 3.57 3.75 10.28
C MET A 188 2.50 4.33 9.35
N HIS A 189 2.81 5.42 8.66
CA HIS A 189 1.96 6.05 7.69
C HIS A 189 2.70 6.10 6.38
N THR A 190 2.03 5.86 5.28
CA THR A 190 2.54 6.11 3.95
C THR A 190 2.06 7.49 3.49
N SER A 191 2.93 8.25 2.86
CA SER A 191 2.64 9.59 2.33
C SER A 191 2.22 10.69 3.33
N PRO A 192 2.58 10.66 4.62
CA PRO A 192 2.10 11.67 5.56
C PRO A 192 2.60 13.08 5.23
N ALA A 193 3.78 13.22 4.62
CA ALA A 193 4.33 14.51 4.21
C ALA A 193 3.55 15.17 3.05
N TYR A 194 2.81 14.38 2.27
CA TYR A 194 2.11 14.80 1.06
C TYR A 194 0.59 14.91 1.25
N ALA A 195 0.04 14.28 2.28
CA ALA A 195 -1.37 14.31 2.58
C ALA A 195 -1.80 15.61 3.28
N HIS A 196 -3.09 15.91 3.23
CA HIS A 196 -3.70 16.97 4.03
C HIS A 196 -4.15 16.45 5.38
N ASP A 197 -4.63 15.23 5.41
CA ASP A 197 -5.21 14.60 6.58
C ASP A 197 -4.69 13.15 6.72
N VAL A 198 -4.71 12.67 7.96
CA VAL A 198 -4.41 11.27 8.31
C VAL A 198 -5.58 10.69 9.10
N TYR A 199 -6.14 9.59 8.63
CA TYR A 199 -7.11 8.80 9.38
C TYR A 199 -6.41 7.90 10.38
N ILE A 200 -6.81 8.01 11.65
CA ILE A 200 -6.36 7.16 12.74
C ILE A 200 -7.46 6.12 13.02
N GLY A 201 -7.20 4.91 12.58
CA GLY A 201 -8.16 3.80 12.71
C GLY A 201 -8.18 3.18 14.11
N ALA A 202 -9.15 2.31 14.34
CA ALA A 202 -9.42 1.70 15.65
C ALA A 202 -8.25 0.95 16.29
N HIS A 203 -7.36 0.34 15.49
CA HIS A 203 -6.17 -0.33 16.02
C HIS A 203 -5.17 0.60 16.69
N ASN A 204 -5.17 1.86 16.27
CA ASN A 204 -4.26 2.90 16.72
C ASN A 204 -4.99 4.04 17.45
N GLY A 205 -6.31 3.94 17.57
CA GLY A 205 -7.13 4.92 18.26
C GLY A 205 -6.87 4.96 19.75
N ALA A 206 -7.12 6.11 20.36
CA ALA A 206 -7.08 6.29 21.79
C ALA A 206 -8.32 5.64 22.46
N ASP A 207 -8.15 5.14 23.69
CA ASP A 207 -9.28 4.63 24.47
C ASP A 207 -10.17 5.80 24.93
N TYR A 208 -11.46 5.67 24.68
CA TYR A 208 -12.47 6.68 25.03
C TYR A 208 -13.74 6.01 25.55
N LYS A 209 -13.99 6.09 26.85
CA LYS A 209 -15.21 5.58 27.50
C LYS A 209 -15.57 4.13 27.12
N GLY A 210 -14.55 3.26 27.02
CA GLY A 210 -14.71 1.86 26.63
C GLY A 210 -14.79 1.60 25.13
N HIS A 211 -14.66 2.63 24.30
CA HIS A 211 -14.56 2.54 22.84
C HIS A 211 -13.18 2.98 22.36
N ARG A 212 -12.83 2.65 21.12
CA ARG A 212 -11.66 3.23 20.46
C ARG A 212 -12.06 4.47 19.70
N ALA A 213 -11.55 5.64 20.10
CA ALA A 213 -11.71 6.86 19.33
C ALA A 213 -10.96 6.72 18.00
N THR A 214 -11.71 6.76 16.90
CA THR A 214 -11.17 6.89 15.56
C THR A 214 -11.41 8.30 15.07
N PHE A 215 -10.46 8.87 14.38
CA PHE A 215 -10.54 10.28 14.00
C PHE A 215 -9.64 10.61 12.82
N VAL A 216 -9.82 11.79 12.28
CA VAL A 216 -8.95 12.36 11.26
C VAL A 216 -8.21 13.55 11.84
N VAL A 217 -6.90 13.58 11.66
CA VAL A 217 -6.04 14.68 12.06
C VAL A 217 -5.47 15.38 10.84
N ALA A 218 -5.57 16.73 10.81
CA ALA A 218 -4.92 17.53 9.78
C ALA A 218 -3.40 17.54 10.01
N VAL A 219 -2.63 17.32 8.94
CA VAL A 219 -1.16 17.25 9.02
C VAL A 219 -0.54 18.56 9.51
N ASN A 220 -1.18 19.68 9.19
CA ASN A 220 -0.76 21.03 9.60
C ASN A 220 -1.37 21.51 10.92
N ALA A 221 -2.08 20.65 11.66
CA ALA A 221 -2.66 21.07 12.94
C ALA A 221 -1.55 21.42 13.95
N PRO A 222 -1.78 22.46 14.81
CA PRO A 222 -0.84 22.79 15.86
C PRO A 222 -0.53 21.57 16.74
N GLY A 223 0.75 21.33 17.03
CA GLY A 223 1.22 20.17 17.79
C GLY A 223 1.49 18.92 16.98
N VAL A 224 1.16 18.88 15.69
CA VAL A 224 1.49 17.77 14.80
C VAL A 224 2.93 17.90 14.29
N THR A 225 3.67 16.79 14.35
CA THR A 225 4.97 16.65 13.70
C THR A 225 5.00 15.34 12.91
N VAL A 226 5.37 15.41 11.64
CA VAL A 226 5.60 14.25 10.78
C VAL A 226 7.10 13.95 10.73
N VAL A 227 7.47 12.69 10.96
CA VAL A 227 8.86 12.24 10.91
C VAL A 227 8.97 11.13 9.86
N CYS A 228 9.45 11.48 8.68
CA CYS A 228 9.61 10.57 7.56
C CYS A 228 10.90 9.76 7.65
N ARG A 229 10.87 8.57 7.06
CA ARG A 229 12.09 7.77 6.86
C ARG A 229 13.09 8.49 5.95
N LYS A 230 14.32 8.04 6.01
CA LYS A 230 15.34 8.38 5.03
C LYS A 230 14.86 8.01 3.61
N PRO A 231 15.07 8.85 2.58
CA PRO A 231 14.72 8.53 1.20
C PRO A 231 15.50 7.32 0.69
N ALA A 232 14.88 6.55 -0.21
CA ALA A 232 15.50 5.38 -0.82
C ALA A 232 16.63 5.78 -1.79
N ALA A 233 16.44 6.88 -2.51
CA ALA A 233 17.43 7.38 -3.44
C ALA A 233 17.64 8.89 -3.21
N ARG A 234 18.87 9.25 -2.84
CA ARG A 234 19.33 10.63 -2.85
C ARG A 234 19.95 10.93 -4.20
N ASP A 235 19.72 12.13 -4.70
CA ASP A 235 20.32 12.64 -5.94
C ASP A 235 20.18 11.68 -7.14
N SER A 236 19.03 11.01 -7.23
CA SER A 236 18.82 10.01 -8.24
C SER A 236 18.76 10.64 -9.63
N ASN A 237 19.68 10.22 -10.47
CA ASN A 237 19.61 10.49 -11.89
C ASN A 237 18.46 9.67 -12.50
N PRO A 238 17.50 10.29 -13.20
CA PRO A 238 16.35 9.58 -13.79
C PRO A 238 16.74 8.51 -14.82
N PHE A 239 17.94 8.56 -15.40
CA PHE A 239 18.43 7.51 -16.28
C PHE A 239 18.86 6.26 -15.50
N SER A 240 19.62 6.45 -14.44
CA SER A 240 20.18 5.35 -13.64
C SER A 240 19.22 4.84 -12.55
N ALA A 241 18.22 5.64 -12.18
CA ALA A 241 17.22 5.30 -11.16
C ALA A 241 15.82 5.80 -11.58
N PRO A 242 15.27 5.27 -12.69
CA PRO A 242 14.06 5.81 -13.32
C PRO A 242 12.81 5.75 -12.46
N LEU A 243 12.72 4.82 -11.52
CA LEU A 243 11.63 4.69 -10.56
C LEU A 243 11.94 5.40 -9.25
N SER A 244 13.14 5.15 -8.69
CA SER A 244 13.56 5.72 -7.40
C SER A 244 13.65 7.24 -7.42
N ALA A 245 14.02 7.83 -8.57
CA ALA A 245 14.09 9.27 -8.75
C ALA A 245 12.70 9.95 -8.74
N ARG A 246 11.61 9.20 -8.87
CA ARG A 246 10.25 9.73 -9.04
C ARG A 246 9.28 9.25 -7.97
N PHE A 247 9.32 7.97 -7.62
CA PHE A 247 8.24 7.29 -6.90
C PHE A 247 8.62 6.88 -5.47
N ASP A 248 9.53 7.59 -4.85
CA ASP A 248 9.90 7.33 -3.45
C ASP A 248 8.83 7.89 -2.49
N GLU A 249 7.73 7.15 -2.37
CA GLU A 249 6.62 7.46 -1.48
C GLU A 249 7.05 7.31 -0.02
N LEU A 250 7.43 8.43 0.64
CA LEU A 250 7.99 8.40 1.98
C LEU A 250 6.96 7.92 3.02
N ASP A 251 7.40 6.96 3.82
CA ASP A 251 6.70 6.54 5.02
C ASP A 251 7.17 7.34 6.23
N GLY A 252 6.33 7.45 7.25
CA GLY A 252 6.69 8.19 8.45
C GLY A 252 5.90 7.83 9.69
N GLN A 253 6.27 8.50 10.75
CA GLN A 253 5.54 8.55 12.00
C GLN A 253 4.85 9.92 12.13
N MET A 254 3.80 9.97 12.93
CA MET A 254 3.16 11.22 13.35
C MET A 254 3.25 11.34 14.87
N TRP A 255 3.74 12.48 15.32
CA TRP A 255 3.82 12.83 16.74
C TRP A 255 2.78 13.90 17.03
N LEU A 256 1.95 13.65 18.02
CA LEU A 256 0.88 14.52 18.46
C LEU A 256 1.24 15.06 19.85
N ASP A 257 1.35 16.38 19.97
CA ASP A 257 1.62 17.08 21.23
C ASP A 257 0.43 17.99 21.55
N ASP A 258 -0.52 17.47 22.33
CA ASP A 258 -1.77 18.12 22.72
C ASP A 258 -2.60 18.66 21.54
N VAL A 259 -2.74 17.83 20.51
CA VAL A 259 -3.45 18.19 19.30
C VAL A 259 -4.95 18.12 19.52
N LEU A 260 -5.64 19.24 19.25
CA LEU A 260 -7.11 19.29 19.25
C LEU A 260 -7.66 18.64 17.98
N ILE A 261 -8.45 17.59 18.16
CA ILE A 261 -9.24 16.96 17.11
C ILE A 261 -10.69 17.43 17.25
N PRO A 262 -11.21 18.24 16.33
CA PRO A 262 -12.59 18.74 16.40
C PRO A 262 -13.61 17.59 16.35
N TRP A 263 -14.78 17.78 16.99
CA TRP A 263 -15.81 16.75 17.07
C TRP A 263 -16.31 16.27 15.70
N ASP A 264 -16.35 17.13 14.69
CA ASP A 264 -16.71 16.79 13.32
C ASP A 264 -15.68 15.89 12.61
N ARG A 265 -14.53 15.63 13.25
CA ARG A 265 -13.45 14.76 12.79
C ARG A 265 -13.28 13.52 13.67
N VAL A 266 -14.12 13.33 14.68
CA VAL A 266 -14.08 12.19 15.60
C VAL A 266 -15.17 11.18 15.23
N PHE A 267 -14.76 9.94 14.97
CA PHE A 267 -15.62 8.83 14.64
C PHE A 267 -15.43 7.74 15.70
N LEU A 268 -16.26 7.74 16.73
CA LEU A 268 -16.20 6.76 17.82
C LEU A 268 -16.77 5.42 17.33
N THR A 269 -15.91 4.43 17.13
CA THR A 269 -16.31 3.08 16.74
C THR A 269 -15.54 2.06 17.57
N ASP A 270 -16.17 0.90 17.83
CA ASP A 270 -15.44 -0.25 18.34
C ASP A 270 -14.34 -0.68 17.38
N PRO A 271 -13.26 -1.33 17.88
CA PRO A 271 -12.22 -1.85 17.01
C PRO A 271 -12.80 -2.91 16.08
N PHE A 272 -13.04 -2.52 14.85
CA PHE A 272 -13.47 -3.43 13.80
C PHE A 272 -12.68 -3.19 12.53
N PRO A 273 -11.89 -4.18 12.09
CA PRO A 273 -10.90 -3.93 11.04
C PRO A 273 -11.46 -3.91 9.63
N ASP A 274 -12.59 -4.55 9.36
CA ASP A 274 -12.89 -4.95 7.98
C ASP A 274 -13.66 -3.96 7.09
N PRO A 275 -14.75 -3.29 7.51
CA PRO A 275 -15.51 -2.47 6.58
C PRO A 275 -14.76 -1.24 6.07
N VAL A 276 -13.91 -0.64 6.90
CA VAL A 276 -13.11 0.53 6.49
C VAL A 276 -12.16 0.17 5.35
N ALA A 277 -11.68 -1.05 5.33
CA ALA A 277 -10.56 -1.45 4.47
C ALA A 277 -10.98 -2.16 3.17
N ARG A 278 -12.27 -2.45 2.93
CA ARG A 278 -12.71 -3.25 1.79
C ARG A 278 -12.27 -2.67 0.44
N TRP A 279 -12.65 -1.43 0.15
CA TRP A 279 -12.28 -0.76 -1.10
C TRP A 279 -10.79 -0.41 -1.14
N LEU A 280 -10.22 -0.12 0.01
CA LEU A 280 -8.80 0.17 0.20
C LEU A 280 -7.93 -1.03 -0.19
N PHE A 281 -8.27 -2.22 0.29
CA PHE A 281 -7.56 -3.46 -0.05
C PHE A 281 -7.68 -3.82 -1.52
N TRP A 282 -8.84 -3.58 -2.10
CA TRP A 282 -9.08 -3.77 -3.51
C TRP A 282 -8.25 -2.79 -4.37
N HIS A 283 -8.17 -1.51 -4.00
CA HIS A 283 -7.28 -0.55 -4.65
C HIS A 283 -5.81 -0.98 -4.53
N GLN A 284 -5.39 -1.43 -3.35
CA GLN A 284 -4.02 -1.93 -3.17
C GLN A 284 -3.71 -3.13 -4.06
N LEU A 285 -4.67 -4.01 -4.26
CA LEU A 285 -4.49 -5.14 -5.18
C LEU A 285 -4.29 -4.67 -6.62
N TYR A 286 -4.88 -3.54 -7.04
CA TYR A 286 -4.56 -2.90 -8.31
C TYR A 286 -3.12 -2.36 -8.38
N CYS A 287 -2.62 -1.77 -7.29
CA CYS A 287 -1.22 -1.35 -7.23
C CYS A 287 -0.28 -2.56 -7.42
N TRP A 288 -0.57 -3.65 -6.75
CA TRP A 288 0.22 -4.88 -6.85
C TRP A 288 0.09 -5.57 -8.20
N LEU A 289 -1.09 -5.60 -8.79
CA LEU A 289 -1.29 -6.09 -10.15
C LEU A 289 -0.49 -5.26 -11.16
N SER A 290 -0.55 -3.93 -11.05
CA SER A 290 0.26 -3.04 -11.89
C SER A 290 1.76 -3.27 -11.74
N LYS A 291 2.23 -3.56 -10.52
CA LYS A 291 3.63 -3.93 -10.28
C LYS A 291 4.00 -5.26 -10.95
N ALA A 292 3.14 -6.26 -10.84
CA ALA A 292 3.35 -7.56 -11.47
C ALA A 292 3.38 -7.45 -13.00
N GLU A 293 2.45 -6.70 -13.58
CA GLU A 293 2.39 -6.41 -15.02
C GLU A 293 3.60 -5.62 -15.51
N PHE A 294 4.05 -4.65 -14.72
CA PHE A 294 5.25 -3.88 -15.02
C PHE A 294 6.50 -4.76 -14.96
N THR A 295 6.61 -5.64 -13.97
CA THR A 295 7.70 -6.63 -13.85
C THR A 295 7.76 -7.52 -15.09
N LEU A 296 6.62 -8.07 -15.52
CA LEU A 296 6.51 -8.86 -16.75
C LEU A 296 6.91 -8.03 -17.97
N GLY A 297 6.47 -6.77 -18.06
CA GLY A 297 6.81 -5.84 -19.13
C GLY A 297 8.32 -5.59 -19.23
N VAL A 298 8.99 -5.33 -18.11
CA VAL A 298 10.45 -5.15 -18.07
C VAL A 298 11.18 -6.43 -18.46
N ALA A 299 10.72 -7.60 -17.94
CA ALA A 299 11.28 -8.90 -18.30
C ALA A 299 11.19 -9.17 -19.80
N LEU A 300 10.03 -8.93 -20.42
CA LEU A 300 9.83 -9.05 -21.87
C LEU A 300 10.74 -8.09 -22.67
N ALA A 301 10.83 -6.83 -22.25
CA ALA A 301 11.67 -5.83 -22.90
C ALA A 301 13.16 -6.21 -22.82
N CYS A 302 13.64 -6.66 -21.66
CA CYS A 302 15.01 -7.14 -21.48
C CYS A 302 15.27 -8.40 -22.33
N THR A 303 14.36 -9.37 -22.33
CA THR A 303 14.45 -10.59 -23.15
C THR A 303 14.61 -10.24 -24.62
N HIS A 304 13.79 -9.32 -25.12
CA HIS A 304 13.88 -8.88 -26.53
C HIS A 304 15.18 -8.14 -26.83
N ALA A 305 15.55 -7.16 -25.97
CA ALA A 305 16.74 -6.36 -26.18
C ALA A 305 18.05 -7.16 -26.10
N MET A 306 18.05 -8.28 -25.38
CA MET A 306 19.23 -9.14 -25.19
C MET A 306 19.23 -10.39 -26.07
N GLY A 307 18.22 -10.58 -26.93
CA GLY A 307 18.13 -11.72 -27.82
C GLY A 307 17.92 -13.07 -27.12
N LEU A 308 17.29 -13.08 -25.93
CA LEU A 308 17.13 -14.26 -25.10
C LEU A 308 15.85 -15.06 -25.36
N ALA A 309 15.01 -14.63 -26.32
CA ALA A 309 13.69 -15.22 -26.54
C ALA A 309 13.70 -16.69 -26.95
N ALA A 310 14.81 -17.18 -27.49
CA ALA A 310 14.96 -18.58 -27.94
C ALA A 310 15.48 -19.54 -26.85
N HIS A 311 15.75 -19.05 -25.63
CA HIS A 311 16.25 -19.88 -24.54
C HIS A 311 15.10 -20.44 -23.71
N ASP A 312 15.00 -21.75 -23.55
CA ASP A 312 13.93 -22.42 -22.81
C ASP A 312 13.77 -21.89 -21.38
N ALA A 313 14.87 -21.71 -20.65
CA ALA A 313 14.83 -21.14 -19.30
C ALA A 313 14.24 -19.71 -19.26
N THR A 314 14.45 -18.89 -20.29
CA THR A 314 13.84 -17.58 -20.41
C THR A 314 12.32 -17.68 -20.59
N VAL A 315 11.90 -18.61 -21.43
CA VAL A 315 10.47 -18.87 -21.67
C VAL A 315 9.79 -19.33 -20.37
N ASP A 316 10.40 -20.23 -19.61
CA ASP A 316 9.88 -20.71 -18.32
C ASP A 316 9.73 -19.55 -17.31
N TYR A 317 10.71 -18.67 -17.18
CA TYR A 317 10.63 -17.49 -16.33
C TYR A 317 9.50 -16.53 -16.74
N LEU A 318 9.32 -16.31 -18.04
CA LEU A 318 8.23 -15.45 -18.53
C LEU A 318 6.86 -16.08 -18.31
N LEU A 319 6.73 -17.41 -18.44
CA LEU A 319 5.49 -18.13 -18.14
C LEU A 319 5.16 -18.10 -16.65
N ASP A 320 6.15 -18.18 -15.77
CA ASP A 320 5.98 -18.02 -14.33
C ASP A 320 5.42 -16.62 -14.00
N LEU A 321 6.04 -15.56 -14.53
CA LEU A 321 5.56 -14.19 -14.34
C LEU A 321 4.15 -13.99 -14.90
N LEU A 322 3.87 -14.52 -16.10
CA LEU A 322 2.55 -14.47 -16.71
C LEU A 322 1.49 -15.18 -15.86
N THR A 323 1.82 -16.34 -15.32
CA THR A 323 0.94 -17.10 -14.44
C THR A 323 0.59 -16.33 -13.17
N ASP A 324 1.59 -15.70 -12.55
CA ASP A 324 1.38 -14.86 -11.36
C ASP A 324 0.49 -13.65 -11.67
N VAL A 325 0.78 -12.93 -12.77
CA VAL A 325 -0.05 -11.80 -13.24
C VAL A 325 -1.49 -12.22 -13.45
N GLN A 326 -1.73 -13.31 -14.20
CA GLN A 326 -3.09 -13.77 -14.50
C GLN A 326 -3.82 -14.27 -13.25
N THR A 327 -3.12 -14.89 -12.31
CA THR A 327 -3.71 -15.30 -11.03
C THR A 327 -4.22 -14.10 -10.24
N VAL A 328 -3.41 -13.05 -10.09
CA VAL A 328 -3.81 -11.83 -9.38
C VAL A 328 -4.94 -11.12 -10.11
N ARG A 329 -4.85 -11.00 -11.45
CA ARG A 329 -5.89 -10.40 -12.30
C ARG A 329 -7.23 -11.13 -12.18
N SER A 330 -7.21 -12.47 -12.20
CA SER A 330 -8.43 -13.28 -12.04
C SER A 330 -9.10 -13.04 -10.69
N CYS A 331 -8.32 -12.98 -9.60
CA CYS A 331 -8.84 -12.65 -8.28
C CYS A 331 -9.44 -11.24 -8.23
N GLN A 332 -8.79 -10.27 -8.88
CA GLN A 332 -9.27 -8.90 -8.94
C GLN A 332 -10.61 -8.80 -9.69
N THR A 333 -10.69 -9.44 -10.86
CA THR A 333 -11.93 -9.50 -11.65
C THR A 333 -13.06 -10.21 -10.89
N ALA A 334 -12.75 -11.34 -10.25
CA ALA A 334 -13.74 -12.07 -9.46
C ALA A 334 -14.29 -11.22 -8.29
N ALA A 335 -13.42 -10.42 -7.64
CA ALA A 335 -13.86 -9.53 -6.56
C ALA A 335 -14.90 -8.48 -7.00
N GLU A 336 -14.86 -8.08 -8.26
CA GLU A 336 -15.78 -7.11 -8.85
C GLU A 336 -17.07 -7.76 -9.38
N LEU A 337 -16.98 -8.99 -9.89
CA LEU A 337 -18.12 -9.74 -10.46
C LEU A 337 -18.96 -10.46 -9.40
N ASP A 338 -18.40 -10.73 -8.22
CA ASP A 338 -19.08 -11.35 -7.08
C ASP A 338 -19.07 -10.39 -5.87
N PRO A 339 -19.66 -9.17 -6.00
CA PRO A 339 -19.57 -8.14 -4.98
C PRO A 339 -20.48 -8.40 -3.79
N GLU A 340 -20.16 -7.72 -2.69
CA GLU A 340 -21.04 -7.62 -1.53
C GLU A 340 -21.69 -6.22 -1.49
N PHE A 341 -22.81 -6.09 -0.77
CA PHE A 341 -23.46 -4.80 -0.56
C PHE A 341 -23.46 -4.41 0.90
N THR A 342 -23.18 -3.13 1.17
CA THR A 342 -23.31 -2.56 2.51
C THR A 342 -24.76 -2.21 2.82
N PRO A 343 -25.14 -1.96 4.08
CA PRO A 343 -26.49 -1.53 4.43
C PRO A 343 -26.94 -0.26 3.72
N GLU A 344 -26.02 0.63 3.34
CA GLU A 344 -26.31 1.85 2.57
C GLU A 344 -26.48 1.57 1.06
N GLY A 345 -26.36 0.31 0.66
CA GLY A 345 -26.42 -0.10 -0.74
C GLY A 345 -25.16 0.27 -1.53
N TYR A 346 -24.00 0.42 -0.87
CA TYR A 346 -22.74 0.55 -1.57
C TYR A 346 -22.28 -0.82 -2.07
N CYS A 347 -21.87 -0.89 -3.32
CA CYS A 347 -21.27 -2.07 -3.89
C CYS A 347 -19.83 -2.19 -3.42
N SER A 348 -19.47 -3.31 -2.84
CA SER A 348 -18.15 -3.57 -2.26
C SER A 348 -17.50 -4.77 -2.93
N PRO A 349 -16.21 -4.72 -3.28
CA PRO A 349 -15.51 -5.88 -3.79
C PRO A 349 -15.53 -7.02 -2.77
N ASN A 350 -15.64 -8.25 -3.24
CA ASN A 350 -15.64 -9.42 -2.37
C ASN A 350 -14.29 -9.62 -1.70
N VAL A 351 -14.31 -9.61 -0.37
CA VAL A 351 -13.10 -9.69 0.44
C VAL A 351 -12.35 -11.01 0.29
N CYS A 352 -13.04 -12.12 -0.03
CA CYS A 352 -12.41 -13.42 -0.23
C CYS A 352 -11.51 -13.42 -1.46
N HIS A 353 -12.00 -12.87 -2.57
CA HIS A 353 -11.22 -12.79 -3.81
C HIS A 353 -10.05 -11.81 -3.67
N VAL A 354 -10.26 -10.65 -3.04
CA VAL A 354 -9.19 -9.70 -2.74
C VAL A 354 -8.12 -10.35 -1.86
N ALA A 355 -8.52 -11.10 -0.83
CA ALA A 355 -7.57 -11.77 0.06
C ALA A 355 -6.80 -12.90 -0.64
N ALA A 356 -7.46 -13.66 -1.51
CA ALA A 356 -6.80 -14.70 -2.31
C ALA A 356 -5.75 -14.11 -3.25
N GLY A 357 -6.10 -13.04 -3.99
CA GLY A 357 -5.19 -12.32 -4.86
C GLY A 357 -4.01 -11.69 -4.10
N SER A 358 -4.28 -11.13 -2.92
CA SER A 358 -3.24 -10.58 -2.05
C SER A 358 -2.25 -11.64 -1.57
N ILE A 359 -2.74 -12.81 -1.18
CA ILE A 359 -1.89 -13.94 -0.78
C ILE A 359 -1.05 -14.43 -1.97
N ALA A 360 -1.66 -14.55 -3.16
CA ALA A 360 -0.96 -14.96 -4.37
C ALA A 360 0.18 -13.99 -4.69
N MET A 361 -0.11 -12.68 -4.72
CA MET A 361 0.89 -11.64 -4.99
C MET A 361 2.04 -11.64 -3.99
N LEU A 362 1.74 -11.70 -2.68
CA LEU A 362 2.77 -11.71 -1.64
C LEU A 362 3.67 -12.94 -1.70
N LYS A 363 3.17 -14.08 -2.20
CA LYS A 363 3.98 -15.27 -2.44
C LYS A 363 4.82 -15.16 -3.72
N ALA A 364 4.29 -14.52 -4.75
CA ALA A 364 4.95 -14.35 -6.03
C ALA A 364 6.06 -13.29 -6.00
N ARG A 365 5.90 -12.23 -5.19
CA ARG A 365 6.77 -11.06 -5.17
C ARG A 365 8.28 -11.36 -5.07
N PRO A 366 8.77 -12.22 -4.16
CA PRO A 366 10.20 -12.54 -4.09
C PRO A 366 10.73 -13.19 -5.39
N ARG A 367 9.95 -14.11 -5.98
CA ARG A 367 10.29 -14.78 -7.23
C ARG A 367 10.31 -13.81 -8.42
N MET A 368 9.37 -12.87 -8.47
CA MET A 368 9.34 -11.84 -9.51
C MET A 368 10.63 -11.01 -9.53
N SER A 369 11.11 -10.57 -8.37
CA SER A 369 12.39 -9.85 -8.26
C SER A 369 13.58 -10.74 -8.62
N GLU A 370 13.58 -12.01 -8.23
CA GLU A 370 14.61 -12.98 -8.56
C GLU A 370 14.70 -13.21 -10.08
N ILE A 371 13.58 -13.44 -10.74
CA ILE A 371 13.52 -13.63 -12.20
C ILE A 371 14.07 -12.39 -12.91
N LEU A 372 13.65 -11.20 -12.50
CA LEU A 372 14.09 -9.98 -13.15
C LEU A 372 15.59 -9.68 -12.94
N ARG A 373 16.18 -10.13 -11.84
CA ARG A 373 17.63 -10.07 -11.62
C ARG A 373 18.39 -11.14 -12.39
N THR A 374 17.77 -12.29 -12.64
CA THR A 374 18.39 -13.44 -13.32
C THR A 374 18.40 -13.27 -14.83
N LEU A 375 17.30 -12.82 -15.42
CA LEU A 375 17.12 -12.71 -16.86
C LEU A 375 18.22 -11.92 -17.59
N PRO A 376 18.58 -10.69 -17.16
CA PRO A 376 19.63 -9.92 -17.83
C PRO A 376 21.04 -10.42 -17.50
N GLY A 377 21.19 -11.33 -16.55
CA GLY A 377 22.48 -11.88 -16.13
C GLY A 377 23.48 -10.81 -15.65
N SER A 378 24.76 -11.06 -15.89
CA SER A 378 25.85 -10.14 -15.49
C SER A 378 25.79 -8.76 -16.15
N SER A 379 25.07 -8.61 -17.27
CA SER A 379 24.89 -7.30 -17.92
C SER A 379 24.20 -6.30 -17.01
N LEU A 380 23.38 -6.78 -16.09
CA LEU A 380 22.71 -5.93 -15.09
C LEU A 380 23.72 -5.23 -14.15
N VAL A 381 24.82 -5.92 -13.82
CA VAL A 381 25.86 -5.41 -12.90
C VAL A 381 26.75 -4.36 -13.56
N VAL A 382 27.00 -4.50 -14.88
CA VAL A 382 27.93 -3.65 -15.62
C VAL A 382 27.22 -2.64 -16.53
N ALA A 383 25.90 -2.41 -16.31
CA ALA A 383 25.13 -1.47 -17.10
C ALA A 383 25.68 -0.04 -16.95
N PRO A 384 26.06 0.63 -18.07
CA PRO A 384 26.62 1.96 -18.01
C PRO A 384 25.57 3.02 -17.63
N THR A 385 26.04 4.11 -17.01
CA THR A 385 25.25 5.29 -16.73
C THR A 385 25.23 6.24 -17.95
N ASP A 386 24.40 7.27 -17.90
CA ASP A 386 24.39 8.31 -18.93
C ASP A 386 25.69 9.12 -18.97
N HIS A 387 26.39 9.27 -17.86
CA HIS A 387 27.71 9.89 -17.78
C HIS A 387 28.76 9.05 -18.52
N ASP A 388 28.78 7.74 -18.29
CA ASP A 388 29.71 6.83 -18.97
C ASP A 388 29.47 6.83 -20.48
N LEU A 389 28.22 6.84 -20.91
CA LEU A 389 27.83 6.89 -22.34
C LEU A 389 28.14 8.23 -22.99
N ALA A 390 28.31 9.29 -22.21
CA ALA A 390 28.70 10.62 -22.70
C ALA A 390 30.21 10.89 -22.66
N ASP A 391 30.98 10.04 -21.96
CA ASP A 391 32.43 10.20 -21.82
C ASP A 391 33.12 9.83 -23.15
N PRO A 392 33.86 10.75 -23.78
CA PRO A 392 34.56 10.49 -25.05
C PRO A 392 35.55 9.30 -25.00
N ALA A 393 36.11 9.01 -23.84
CA ALA A 393 37.02 7.88 -23.65
C ALA A 393 36.31 6.51 -23.63
N LEU A 394 35.02 6.49 -23.28
CA LEU A 394 34.24 5.27 -23.09
C LEU A 394 33.18 5.06 -24.19
N ALA A 395 32.64 6.13 -24.74
CA ALA A 395 31.44 6.11 -25.58
C ALA A 395 31.54 5.11 -26.74
N GLN A 396 32.67 5.09 -27.49
CA GLN A 396 32.85 4.17 -28.60
C GLN A 396 32.87 2.70 -28.11
N GLY A 397 33.66 2.39 -27.11
CA GLY A 397 33.78 1.03 -26.59
C GLY A 397 32.46 0.52 -25.98
N LEU A 398 31.70 1.42 -25.32
CA LEU A 398 30.37 1.10 -24.81
C LEU A 398 29.36 0.87 -25.92
N GLU A 399 29.37 1.67 -27.02
CA GLU A 399 28.51 1.41 -28.15
C GLU A 399 28.84 0.06 -28.81
N GLU A 400 30.12 -0.26 -29.00
CA GLU A 400 30.57 -1.54 -29.57
C GLU A 400 30.17 -2.75 -28.70
N SER A 401 30.16 -2.61 -27.36
CA SER A 401 29.90 -3.71 -26.43
C SER A 401 28.44 -3.85 -26.01
N PHE A 402 27.67 -2.76 -25.99
CA PHE A 402 26.27 -2.77 -25.54
C PHE A 402 25.26 -2.63 -26.67
N ALA A 403 25.58 -2.06 -27.84
CA ALA A 403 24.65 -1.96 -28.96
C ALA A 403 24.44 -3.31 -29.65
N GLY A 404 23.31 -3.47 -30.30
CA GLY A 404 22.99 -4.65 -31.10
C GLY A 404 21.50 -4.97 -31.16
N GLY A 405 21.08 -5.82 -32.10
CA GLY A 405 19.68 -6.23 -32.24
C GLY A 405 18.69 -5.06 -32.47
N GLY A 406 19.16 -3.98 -33.09
CA GLY A 406 18.35 -2.77 -33.30
C GLY A 406 18.34 -1.75 -32.15
N TYR A 407 19.04 -2.04 -31.05
CA TYR A 407 19.18 -1.14 -29.91
C TYR A 407 20.55 -0.47 -29.89
N THR A 408 20.60 0.84 -29.57
CA THR A 408 21.85 1.54 -29.22
C THR A 408 22.28 1.13 -27.80
N ALA A 409 23.56 1.36 -27.46
CA ALA A 409 24.05 1.13 -26.10
C ALA A 409 23.21 1.87 -25.06
N ARG A 410 22.85 3.14 -25.34
CA ARG A 410 21.99 3.93 -24.45
C ARG A 410 20.61 3.33 -24.21
N GLN A 411 19.96 2.82 -25.25
CA GLN A 411 18.63 2.21 -25.13
C GLN A 411 18.69 0.92 -24.30
N ARG A 412 19.71 0.09 -24.52
CA ARG A 412 19.89 -1.15 -23.77
C ARG A 412 20.29 -0.88 -22.32
N ALA A 413 21.19 0.07 -22.08
CA ALA A 413 21.54 0.50 -20.74
C ALA A 413 20.31 1.02 -19.96
N ALA A 414 19.44 1.81 -20.59
CA ALA A 414 18.22 2.29 -19.95
C ALA A 414 17.29 1.15 -19.49
N LEU A 415 17.16 0.07 -20.27
CA LEU A 415 16.39 -1.12 -19.89
C LEU A 415 17.04 -1.86 -18.72
N LEU A 416 18.37 -1.99 -18.70
CA LEU A 416 19.11 -2.62 -17.60
C LEU A 416 19.00 -1.79 -16.32
N GLN A 417 19.13 -0.46 -16.41
CA GLN A 417 18.94 0.44 -15.28
C GLN A 417 17.49 0.38 -14.74
N MET A 418 16.50 0.27 -15.62
CA MET A 418 15.12 0.05 -15.21
C MET A 418 14.94 -1.28 -14.47
N ALA A 419 15.51 -2.37 -14.98
CA ALA A 419 15.45 -3.68 -14.32
C ALA A 419 16.15 -3.66 -12.96
N TRP A 420 17.32 -3.01 -12.87
CA TRP A 420 18.04 -2.82 -11.60
C TRP A 420 17.22 -2.04 -10.59
N ASP A 421 16.67 -0.90 -11.00
CA ASP A 421 15.91 -0.04 -10.09
C ASP A 421 14.60 -0.69 -9.63
N HIS A 422 13.99 -1.51 -10.49
CA HIS A 422 12.74 -2.22 -10.18
C HIS A 422 12.92 -3.47 -9.30
N ALA A 423 14.10 -4.13 -9.33
CA ALA A 423 14.31 -5.42 -8.67
C ALA A 423 15.58 -5.53 -7.82
N GLY A 424 16.39 -4.47 -7.68
CA GLY A 424 17.66 -4.50 -6.97
C GLY A 424 18.03 -3.23 -6.23
N SER A 425 17.23 -2.17 -6.30
CA SER A 425 17.51 -0.89 -5.67
C SER A 425 17.06 -0.84 -4.20
N GLN A 426 17.41 0.26 -3.52
CA GLN A 426 16.87 0.54 -2.19
C GLN A 426 15.34 0.76 -2.23
N LEU A 427 14.79 1.29 -3.34
CA LEU A 427 13.34 1.41 -3.52
C LEU A 427 12.68 0.04 -3.59
N ASP A 428 13.21 -0.89 -4.41
CA ASP A 428 12.70 -2.26 -4.47
C ASP A 428 12.72 -2.94 -3.09
N HIS A 429 13.80 -2.78 -2.35
CA HIS A 429 13.89 -3.35 -1.01
C HIS A 429 12.84 -2.74 -0.06
N ARG A 430 12.66 -1.41 -0.08
CA ARG A 430 11.59 -0.73 0.70
C ARG A 430 10.22 -1.26 0.31
N GLU A 431 9.95 -1.34 -0.98
CA GLU A 431 8.67 -1.83 -1.51
C GLU A 431 8.40 -3.27 -1.07
N SER A 432 9.41 -4.14 -1.18
CA SER A 432 9.30 -5.55 -0.78
C SER A 432 8.98 -5.69 0.72
N VAL A 433 9.65 -4.94 1.58
CA VAL A 433 9.39 -4.94 3.03
C VAL A 433 8.02 -4.36 3.33
N TYR A 434 7.65 -3.25 2.70
CA TYR A 434 6.34 -2.63 2.84
C TYR A 434 5.22 -3.60 2.45
N GLU A 435 5.31 -4.24 1.30
CA GLU A 435 4.31 -5.17 0.78
C GLU A 435 4.15 -6.38 1.69
N LEU A 436 5.24 -7.00 2.14
CA LEU A 436 5.22 -8.14 3.05
C LEU A 436 4.48 -7.87 4.37
N HIS A 437 4.56 -6.64 4.87
CA HIS A 437 3.97 -6.24 6.15
C HIS A 437 2.65 -5.49 5.99
N SER A 438 2.34 -5.05 4.77
CA SER A 438 1.12 -4.30 4.50
C SER A 438 -0.12 -5.06 4.95
N ASN A 439 -0.99 -4.35 5.68
CA ASN A 439 -2.24 -4.90 6.20
C ASN A 439 -2.10 -6.18 7.05
N GLY A 440 -0.92 -6.37 7.68
CA GLY A 440 -0.60 -7.51 8.54
C GLY A 440 -0.09 -8.75 7.80
N GLY A 441 0.30 -8.61 6.53
CA GLY A 441 0.90 -9.66 5.72
C GLY A 441 0.03 -10.90 5.50
N ILE A 442 0.63 -11.98 5.02
CA ILE A 442 -0.07 -13.25 4.70
C ILE A 442 -0.95 -13.78 5.85
N PRO A 443 -0.52 -13.75 7.14
CA PRO A 443 -1.38 -14.25 8.22
C PRO A 443 -2.70 -13.48 8.32
N SER A 444 -2.66 -12.17 8.18
CA SER A 444 -3.84 -11.32 8.24
C SER A 444 -4.76 -11.55 7.03
N TRP A 445 -4.19 -11.71 5.83
CA TRP A 445 -4.95 -12.05 4.62
C TRP A 445 -5.64 -13.42 4.71
N ARG A 446 -4.94 -14.43 5.24
CA ARG A 446 -5.56 -15.74 5.54
C ARG A 446 -6.72 -15.61 6.52
N GLY A 447 -6.61 -14.74 7.51
CA GLY A 447 -7.68 -14.46 8.45
C GLY A 447 -8.91 -13.82 7.80
N ARG A 448 -8.70 -12.89 6.85
CA ARG A 448 -9.79 -12.28 6.08
C ARG A 448 -10.48 -13.29 5.18
N LEU A 449 -9.70 -14.08 4.43
CA LEU A 449 -10.22 -15.15 3.59
C LEU A 449 -11.07 -16.12 4.41
N ARG A 450 -10.55 -16.58 5.56
CA ARG A 450 -11.27 -17.51 6.43
C ARG A 450 -12.61 -16.94 6.93
N ARG A 451 -12.64 -15.68 7.36
CA ARG A 451 -13.87 -15.06 7.86
C ARG A 451 -14.87 -14.73 6.76
N GLY A 452 -14.39 -14.36 5.59
CA GLY A 452 -15.23 -14.04 4.45
C GLY A 452 -15.85 -15.26 3.77
N PHE A 453 -15.15 -16.41 3.77
CA PHE A 453 -15.66 -17.63 3.15
C PHE A 453 -16.81 -18.21 3.99
N ASN A 454 -17.95 -18.44 3.37
CA ASN A 454 -19.21 -18.83 4.03
C ASN A 454 -19.75 -20.20 3.60
N ARG A 455 -19.05 -20.94 2.74
CA ARG A 455 -19.53 -22.21 2.17
C ARG A 455 -18.96 -23.47 2.84
N TYR A 456 -18.38 -23.36 4.04
CA TYR A 456 -17.76 -24.52 4.72
C TYR A 456 -18.73 -25.69 4.90
N GLU A 457 -19.94 -25.40 5.41
CA GLU A 457 -20.95 -26.45 5.66
C GLU A 457 -21.52 -27.01 4.37
N GLU A 458 -21.81 -26.15 3.39
CA GLU A 458 -22.32 -26.56 2.06
C GLU A 458 -21.38 -27.55 1.39
N LEU A 459 -20.08 -27.24 1.36
CA LEU A 459 -19.09 -28.10 0.73
C LEU A 459 -18.91 -29.43 1.47
N ALA A 460 -18.89 -29.40 2.81
CA ALA A 460 -18.82 -30.62 3.60
C ALA A 460 -20.05 -31.50 3.40
N ASN A 461 -21.25 -30.90 3.43
CA ASN A 461 -22.53 -31.58 3.16
C ASN A 461 -22.55 -32.25 1.79
N GLY A 462 -22.09 -31.54 0.75
CA GLY A 462 -22.07 -32.09 -0.61
C GLY A 462 -21.27 -33.40 -0.71
N VAL A 463 -20.14 -33.48 0.00
CA VAL A 463 -19.33 -34.71 0.06
C VAL A 463 -20.01 -35.80 0.88
N LEU A 464 -20.53 -35.44 2.05
CA LEU A 464 -21.16 -36.41 2.97
C LEU A 464 -22.42 -37.02 2.36
N GLN A 465 -23.22 -36.24 1.63
CA GLN A 465 -24.40 -36.72 0.92
C GLN A 465 -24.04 -37.78 -0.16
N GLN A 466 -22.94 -37.56 -0.89
CA GLN A 466 -22.46 -38.55 -1.89
C GLN A 466 -22.07 -39.86 -1.25
N LEU A 467 -21.61 -39.84 -0.01
CA LEU A 467 -21.18 -41.01 0.74
C LEU A 467 -22.28 -41.64 1.59
N GLY A 468 -23.48 -41.04 1.63
CA GLY A 468 -24.57 -41.48 2.51
C GLY A 468 -24.25 -41.29 4.00
N LEU A 469 -23.34 -40.36 4.35
CA LEU A 469 -22.90 -40.14 5.71
C LEU A 469 -23.72 -38.99 6.37
N PRO A 470 -23.98 -39.08 7.68
CA PRO A 470 -24.61 -37.99 8.39
C PRO A 470 -23.65 -36.79 8.55
N MET A 471 -24.21 -35.58 8.66
CA MET A 471 -23.42 -34.39 9.00
C MET A 471 -22.65 -34.60 10.31
N PRO A 472 -21.36 -34.23 10.36
CA PRO A 472 -20.63 -34.28 11.61
C PRO A 472 -21.21 -33.27 12.61
N LYS A 473 -21.24 -33.64 13.88
CA LYS A 473 -21.64 -32.74 14.98
C LYS A 473 -20.58 -31.68 15.29
N VAL A 474 -19.71 -31.36 14.34
CA VAL A 474 -18.63 -30.37 14.49
C VAL A 474 -19.13 -29.04 13.92
N ASP A 475 -19.08 -28.03 14.74
CA ASP A 475 -19.35 -26.67 14.27
C ASP A 475 -18.22 -26.21 13.33
N LEU A 476 -18.45 -26.31 12.03
CA LEU A 476 -17.52 -25.84 11.01
C LEU A 476 -17.38 -24.31 11.02
N GLN A 477 -18.34 -23.58 11.58
CA GLN A 477 -18.23 -22.15 11.81
C GLN A 477 -17.11 -21.81 12.81
N SER A 478 -16.71 -22.76 13.66
CA SER A 478 -15.54 -22.61 14.52
C SER A 478 -14.25 -22.30 13.73
N ILE A 479 -14.13 -22.82 12.50
CA ILE A 479 -13.03 -22.50 11.59
C ILE A 479 -13.06 -20.99 11.24
N ARG A 480 -14.25 -20.46 10.99
CA ARG A 480 -14.46 -19.04 10.67
C ARG A 480 -14.12 -18.12 11.85
N ASN A 481 -14.45 -18.54 13.04
CA ASN A 481 -14.40 -17.73 14.27
C ASN A 481 -13.14 -17.95 15.10
N ALA A 482 -12.29 -18.93 14.76
CA ALA A 482 -11.08 -19.19 15.51
C ALA A 482 -10.19 -17.93 15.60
N PRO A 483 -9.70 -17.55 16.79
CA PRO A 483 -8.88 -16.36 16.94
C PRO A 483 -7.61 -16.44 16.10
N LEU A 484 -7.25 -15.32 15.44
CA LEU A 484 -5.98 -15.18 14.76
C LEU A 484 -4.85 -15.21 15.78
N GLY A 485 -3.91 -16.16 15.63
CA GLY A 485 -2.74 -16.22 16.50
C GLY A 485 -2.95 -16.94 17.84
N ALA A 486 -4.09 -17.58 18.08
CA ALA A 486 -4.16 -18.57 19.14
C ALA A 486 -3.10 -19.64 18.84
N ARG A 487 -2.00 -19.64 19.60
CA ARG A 487 -1.07 -20.76 19.61
C ARG A 487 -1.92 -21.99 19.90
N ARG A 488 -1.89 -22.98 19.00
CA ARG A 488 -2.41 -24.30 19.35
C ARG A 488 -1.74 -24.64 20.68
N PRO A 489 -2.47 -25.11 21.69
CA PRO A 489 -1.81 -25.61 22.89
C PRO A 489 -0.76 -26.61 22.41
N VAL A 490 0.50 -26.33 22.73
CA VAL A 490 1.60 -27.25 22.47
C VAL A 490 1.19 -28.51 23.22
N ASN A 491 1.06 -29.63 22.51
CA ASN A 491 0.70 -30.89 23.12
C ASN A 491 1.66 -31.12 24.32
N PRO A 492 1.20 -31.17 25.56
CA PRO A 492 2.10 -31.23 26.70
C PRO A 492 2.92 -32.52 26.79
N THR A 493 2.73 -33.44 25.84
CA THR A 493 3.45 -34.72 25.79
C THR A 493 4.75 -34.69 24.96
N VAL A 494 5.10 -33.57 24.32
CA VAL A 494 6.41 -33.44 23.70
C VAL A 494 7.31 -32.62 24.63
N PRO A 495 8.33 -33.24 25.27
CA PRO A 495 9.27 -32.49 26.08
C PRO A 495 10.01 -31.45 25.20
N PRO A 496 10.33 -30.26 25.75
CA PRO A 496 11.11 -29.30 25.01
C PRO A 496 12.44 -29.92 24.57
N PRO A 497 12.96 -29.55 23.37
CA PRO A 497 14.28 -30.02 22.97
C PRO A 497 15.32 -29.60 24.02
N PRO A 498 16.33 -30.45 24.28
CA PRO A 498 17.38 -30.09 25.23
C PRO A 498 18.04 -28.76 24.83
N PRO A 499 18.46 -27.94 25.79
CA PRO A 499 19.15 -26.70 25.47
C PRO A 499 20.34 -27.01 24.58
N ALA A 500 20.51 -26.19 23.53
CA ALA A 500 21.66 -26.32 22.61
C ALA A 500 22.94 -26.31 23.45
N ALA A 501 23.81 -27.30 23.26
CA ALA A 501 25.11 -27.34 23.91
C ALA A 501 25.87 -26.07 23.59
N GLU A 502 26.38 -25.39 24.61
CA GLU A 502 27.24 -24.23 24.40
C GLU A 502 28.41 -24.64 23.50
N PRO A 503 28.77 -23.84 22.47
CA PRO A 503 29.91 -24.13 21.64
C PRO A 503 31.17 -24.13 22.52
N ALA A 504 31.92 -25.21 22.45
CA ALA A 504 33.17 -25.38 23.19
C ALA A 504 34.08 -24.16 22.91
N ARG A 505 34.45 -23.43 23.95
CA ARG A 505 35.42 -22.33 23.85
C ARG A 505 36.78 -22.94 23.47
N ASN A 506 37.22 -22.71 22.26
CA ASN A 506 38.59 -23.02 21.87
C ASN A 506 39.58 -22.16 22.72
N PRO A 507 40.56 -22.74 23.40
CA PRO A 507 41.56 -21.97 24.09
C PRO A 507 42.46 -21.25 23.07
N VAL A 508 42.43 -19.93 23.14
CA VAL A 508 43.38 -19.10 22.39
C VAL A 508 44.78 -19.35 22.97
N THR A 509 45.62 -20.08 22.26
CA THR A 509 47.03 -20.20 22.58
C THR A 509 47.71 -18.87 22.30
N ALA A 510 48.18 -18.21 23.34
CA ALA A 510 49.01 -17.04 23.24
C ALA A 510 50.38 -17.43 22.66
N GLY A 511 50.60 -17.17 21.37
CA GLY A 511 51.92 -17.25 20.74
C GLY A 511 52.78 -16.07 21.20
N LYS A 512 53.86 -16.37 21.89
CA LYS A 512 54.95 -15.42 22.15
C LYS A 512 55.63 -15.09 20.83
N VAL A 513 55.68 -13.80 20.50
CA VAL A 513 56.59 -13.28 19.47
C VAL A 513 57.92 -13.02 20.13
N ALA A 514 58.97 -13.63 19.61
CA ALA A 514 60.37 -13.28 19.84
C ALA A 514 60.85 -12.31 18.76
#